data_80e42b0ea24be566b2889b45b6cf14cf
#
_entry.id   80e42b0ea24be566b2889b45b6cf14cf
#
_cell.length_a   1.000
_cell.length_b   1.000
_cell.length_c   1.000
_cell.angle_alpha   90.00
_cell.angle_beta   90.00
_cell.angle_gamma   90.00
#
_symmetry.space_group_name_H-M   'P 1'
#
loop_
_entity.id
_entity.type
_entity.pdbx_description
1 polymer ?
#
loop_
_entity_poly.entity_id
_entity_poly.type
_entity_poly.pdbx_seq_one_letter_code
_entity_poly.pdbx_strand_id
1 'polypeptide(L)'
;YMAKHIFKAKKIICETGASMHSRSVAAACSLLGMEAEVHIGAVDAEKVSLNKDISELYGAKIVVVHESTKSLLPAMAAALRSWQSDPAAMYVVGSVCGPHPYPLMVRTFASIIGRIAKKMIHHIII
;
A
#
# COMPACT_ATOMS: atom_id res chain seq x y z
N TYR A 1 -12.67 2.20 3.44
CA TYR A 1 -14.09 2.22 3.85
C TYR A 1 -14.56 0.85 4.37
N MET A 2 -14.41 -0.22 3.60
CA MET A 2 -14.82 -1.58 4.01
C MET A 2 -14.12 -2.05 5.28
N ALA A 3 -12.82 -1.81 5.41
CA ALA A 3 -12.05 -2.15 6.61
C ALA A 3 -12.70 -1.56 7.88
N LYS A 4 -13.04 -0.27 7.86
CA LYS A 4 -13.65 0.41 8.99
C LYS A 4 -15.11 -0.01 9.23
N HIS A 5 -15.93 0.04 8.19
CA HIS A 5 -17.38 -0.03 8.37
C HIS A 5 -17.94 -1.45 8.37
N ILE A 6 -17.30 -2.37 7.64
CA ILE A 6 -17.73 -3.78 7.55
C ILE A 6 -16.92 -4.64 8.54
N PHE A 7 -15.59 -4.59 8.44
CA PHE A 7 -14.71 -5.46 9.24
C PHE A 7 -14.36 -4.88 10.61
N LYS A 8 -14.74 -3.61 10.89
CA LYS A 8 -14.49 -2.92 12.17
C LYS A 8 -13.00 -2.84 12.54
N ALA A 9 -12.13 -2.87 11.56
CA ALA A 9 -10.70 -2.70 11.78
C ALA A 9 -10.39 -1.30 12.31
N LYS A 10 -9.45 -1.21 13.25
CA LYS A 10 -8.98 0.06 13.84
C LYS A 10 -7.72 0.57 13.15
N LYS A 11 -6.93 -0.35 12.61
CA LYS A 11 -5.64 -0.08 11.99
C LYS A 11 -5.55 -0.72 10.60
N ILE A 12 -4.87 -0.03 9.69
CA ILE A 12 -4.43 -0.57 8.41
C ILE A 12 -2.93 -0.76 8.44
N ILE A 13 -2.46 -1.91 8.00
CA ILE A 13 -1.04 -2.22 7.82
C ILE A 13 -0.80 -2.47 6.34
N CYS A 14 0.26 -1.89 5.79
CA CYS A 14 0.68 -2.12 4.42
C CYS A 14 2.20 -2.07 4.27
N GLU A 15 2.69 -2.62 3.18
CA GLU A 15 4.06 -2.43 2.69
C GLU A 15 4.10 -1.41 1.56
N THR A 16 5.29 -0.89 1.29
CA THR A 16 5.51 -0.02 0.14
C THR A 16 6.97 -0.07 -0.33
N GLY A 17 7.19 0.15 -1.62
CA GLY A 17 8.50 0.38 -2.23
C GLY A 17 8.62 1.83 -2.72
N ALA A 18 7.88 2.18 -3.78
CA ALA A 18 7.89 3.54 -4.36
C ALA A 18 7.05 4.56 -3.58
N SER A 19 6.45 4.19 -2.46
CA SER A 19 5.66 5.00 -1.54
C SER A 19 4.36 5.62 -2.09
N MET A 20 3.94 5.32 -3.32
CA MET A 20 2.63 5.78 -3.81
C MET A 20 1.48 5.09 -3.10
N HIS A 21 1.64 3.79 -2.83
CA HIS A 21 0.67 3.01 -2.07
C HIS A 21 0.53 3.52 -0.63
N SER A 22 1.65 3.77 0.06
CA SER A 22 1.62 4.29 1.43
C SER A 22 0.92 5.63 1.56
N ARG A 23 1.15 6.56 0.62
CA ARG A 23 0.47 7.86 0.59
C ARG A 23 -1.04 7.70 0.46
N SER A 24 -1.49 6.83 -0.43
CA SER A 24 -2.91 6.56 -0.65
C SER A 24 -3.56 5.94 0.60
N VAL A 25 -2.87 4.98 1.23
CA VAL A 25 -3.33 4.34 2.47
C VAL A 25 -3.36 5.35 3.61
N ALA A 26 -2.29 6.13 3.81
CA ALA A 26 -2.20 7.13 4.87
C ALA A 26 -3.31 8.19 4.73
N ALA A 27 -3.52 8.74 3.53
CA ALA A 27 -4.58 9.70 3.25
C ALA A 27 -5.98 9.11 3.53
N ALA A 28 -6.24 7.88 3.08
CA ALA A 28 -7.52 7.22 3.33
C ALA A 28 -7.76 6.94 4.82
N CYS A 29 -6.73 6.52 5.56
CA CYS A 29 -6.80 6.29 7.00
C CYS A 29 -7.05 7.60 7.76
N SER A 30 -6.35 8.67 7.39
CA SER A 30 -6.55 10.01 7.96
C SER A 30 -8.01 10.47 7.80
N LEU A 31 -8.54 10.39 6.57
CA LEU A 31 -9.94 10.74 6.29
C LEU A 31 -10.97 9.89 7.06
N LEU A 32 -10.64 8.62 7.29
CA LEU A 32 -11.54 7.69 7.96
C LEU A 32 -11.33 7.64 9.48
N GLY A 33 -10.36 8.37 10.04
CA GLY A 33 -10.02 8.30 11.46
C GLY A 33 -9.56 6.89 11.87
N MET A 34 -8.66 6.29 11.08
CA MET A 34 -8.04 5.00 11.33
C MET A 34 -6.54 5.15 11.48
N GLU A 35 -5.90 4.26 12.22
CA GLU A 35 -4.45 4.18 12.27
C GLU A 35 -3.89 3.58 10.97
N ALA A 36 -2.73 4.09 10.53
CA ALA A 36 -1.97 3.54 9.41
C ALA A 36 -0.56 3.16 9.86
N GLU A 37 -0.13 1.95 9.55
CA GLU A 37 1.25 1.48 9.75
C GLU A 37 1.83 1.02 8.42
N VAL A 38 2.93 1.63 8.00
CA VAL A 38 3.55 1.42 6.69
C VAL A 38 4.95 0.84 6.87
N HIS A 39 5.21 -0.31 6.28
CA HIS A 39 6.53 -0.94 6.25
C HIS A 39 7.23 -0.63 4.94
N ILE A 40 8.48 -0.16 5.01
CA ILE A 40 9.31 0.18 3.84
C ILE A 40 10.74 -0.32 4.04
N GLY A 41 11.36 -0.83 2.99
CA GLY A 41 12.77 -1.21 3.02
C GLY A 41 13.68 0.02 3.16
N ALA A 42 14.79 -0.11 3.90
CA ALA A 42 15.66 1.03 4.20
C ALA A 42 16.20 1.73 2.94
N VAL A 43 16.60 0.97 1.91
CA VAL A 43 17.08 1.53 0.63
C VAL A 43 15.98 2.29 -0.10
N ASP A 44 14.75 1.79 -0.05
CA ASP A 44 13.61 2.46 -0.70
C ASP A 44 13.20 3.71 0.08
N ALA A 45 13.26 3.67 1.42
CA ALA A 45 12.95 4.82 2.27
C ALA A 45 13.87 6.02 1.99
N GLU A 46 15.15 5.78 1.74
CA GLU A 46 16.11 6.84 1.37
C GLU A 46 15.79 7.46 0.01
N LYS A 47 15.42 6.63 -0.98
CA LYS A 47 15.10 7.09 -2.35
C LYS A 47 13.83 7.92 -2.44
N VAL A 48 12.87 7.67 -1.56
CA VAL A 48 11.52 8.27 -1.63
C VAL A 48 11.17 9.07 -0.38
N SER A 49 12.14 9.76 0.20
CA SER A 49 12.00 10.52 1.45
C SER A 49 10.77 11.43 1.46
N LEU A 50 10.54 12.23 0.41
CA LEU A 50 9.39 13.11 0.31
C LEU A 50 8.05 12.38 0.44
N ASN A 51 7.90 11.22 -0.18
CA ASN A 51 6.66 10.44 -0.11
C ASN A 51 6.45 9.83 1.28
N LYS A 52 7.55 9.46 1.95
CA LYS A 52 7.56 9.03 3.33
C LYS A 52 7.06 10.16 4.24
N ASP A 53 7.65 11.35 4.12
CA ASP A 53 7.29 12.52 4.91
C ASP A 53 5.81 12.91 4.73
N ILE A 54 5.30 12.83 3.50
CA ILE A 54 3.87 13.06 3.22
C ILE A 54 2.99 12.00 3.92
N SER A 55 3.42 10.74 3.95
CA SER A 55 2.66 9.69 4.65
C SER A 55 2.64 9.94 6.17
N GLU A 56 3.76 10.39 6.75
CA GLU A 56 3.85 10.78 8.15
C GLU A 56 2.98 12.02 8.45
N LEU A 57 2.92 13.00 7.54
CA LEU A 57 2.05 14.16 7.66
C LEU A 57 0.56 13.77 7.72
N TYR A 58 0.14 12.72 7.03
CA TYR A 58 -1.20 12.14 7.15
C TYR A 58 -1.40 11.29 8.41
N GLY A 59 -0.40 11.21 9.29
CA GLY A 59 -0.46 10.48 10.55
C GLY A 59 -0.11 9.00 10.46
N ALA A 60 0.50 8.55 9.38
CA ALA A 60 0.95 7.17 9.27
C ALA A 60 2.24 6.93 10.08
N LYS A 61 2.30 5.81 10.79
CA LYS A 61 3.52 5.29 11.40
C LYS A 61 4.36 4.60 10.34
N ILE A 62 5.57 5.10 10.10
CA ILE A 62 6.52 4.48 9.17
C ILE A 62 7.47 3.55 9.91
N VAL A 63 7.58 2.31 9.46
CA VAL A 63 8.48 1.29 9.97
C VAL A 63 9.53 0.99 8.89
N VAL A 64 10.75 1.46 9.11
CA VAL A 64 11.88 1.21 8.20
C VAL A 64 12.50 -0.15 8.52
N VAL A 65 12.55 -1.03 7.52
CA VAL A 65 13.04 -2.41 7.66
C VAL A 65 14.47 -2.51 7.14
N HIS A 66 15.39 -2.90 8.03
CA HIS A 66 16.85 -2.97 7.79
C HIS A 66 17.34 -4.41 7.53
N GLU A 67 16.50 -5.30 7.01
CA GLU A 67 16.92 -6.67 6.69
C GLU A 67 17.83 -6.74 5.45
N SER A 68 18.46 -7.87 5.23
CA SER A 68 19.62 -8.08 4.33
C SER A 68 19.44 -7.57 2.89
N THR A 69 18.26 -7.68 2.32
CA THR A 69 18.00 -7.17 0.95
C THR A 69 17.50 -5.73 0.91
N LYS A 70 17.11 -5.16 2.07
CA LYS A 70 16.68 -3.76 2.27
C LYS A 70 15.64 -3.25 1.26
N SER A 71 14.86 -4.17 0.67
CA SER A 71 13.91 -3.91 -0.42
C SER A 71 12.47 -4.25 -0.02
N LEU A 72 11.57 -4.31 -1.00
CA LEU A 72 10.13 -4.56 -0.80
C LEU A 72 9.83 -5.89 -0.11
N LEU A 73 10.56 -6.98 -0.41
CA LEU A 73 10.25 -8.31 0.12
C LEU A 73 10.38 -8.39 1.66
N PRO A 74 11.47 -7.93 2.30
CA PRO A 74 11.53 -7.82 3.76
C PRO A 74 10.47 -6.91 4.36
N ALA A 75 10.16 -5.79 3.71
CA ALA A 75 9.10 -4.89 4.16
C ALA A 75 7.74 -5.59 4.18
N MET A 76 7.42 -6.36 3.14
CA MET A 76 6.20 -7.17 3.08
C MET A 76 6.17 -8.23 4.17
N ALA A 77 7.26 -8.95 4.40
CA ALA A 77 7.35 -9.95 5.46
C ALA A 77 7.16 -9.32 6.86
N ALA A 78 7.75 -8.15 7.10
CA ALA A 78 7.58 -7.41 8.34
C ALA A 78 6.14 -6.92 8.53
N ALA A 79 5.51 -6.40 7.47
CA ALA A 79 4.10 -5.98 7.50
C ALA A 79 3.15 -7.16 7.79
N LEU A 80 3.39 -8.31 7.20
CA LEU A 80 2.61 -9.53 7.47
C LEU A 80 2.77 -10.01 8.92
N ARG A 81 3.99 -9.98 9.47
CA ARG A 81 4.22 -10.31 10.90
C ARG A 81 3.48 -9.34 11.82
N SER A 82 3.54 -8.03 11.53
CA SER A 82 2.81 -7.01 12.29
C SER A 82 1.30 -7.25 12.25
N TRP A 83 0.76 -7.53 11.07
CA TRP A 83 -0.66 -7.82 10.90
C TRP A 83 -1.10 -9.08 11.65
N GLN A 84 -0.33 -10.16 11.60
CA GLN A 84 -0.64 -11.41 12.31
C GLN A 84 -0.66 -11.25 13.83
N SER A 85 0.08 -10.28 14.35
CA SER A 85 0.14 -10.00 15.79
C SER A 85 -0.94 -9.03 16.29
N ASP A 86 -1.73 -8.41 15.40
CA ASP A 86 -2.75 -7.40 15.75
C ASP A 86 -4.13 -7.79 15.18
N PRO A 87 -5.00 -8.43 15.99
CA PRO A 87 -6.34 -8.84 15.54
C PRO A 87 -7.27 -7.68 15.13
N ALA A 88 -6.95 -6.45 15.55
CA ALA A 88 -7.73 -5.26 15.18
C ALA A 88 -7.24 -4.62 13.87
N ALA A 89 -6.15 -5.11 13.30
CA ALA A 89 -5.59 -4.60 12.07
C ALA A 89 -6.10 -5.36 10.83
N MET A 90 -6.11 -4.66 9.70
CA MET A 90 -6.32 -5.24 8.39
C MET A 90 -5.13 -4.93 7.47
N TYR A 91 -4.66 -5.95 6.77
CA TYR A 91 -3.58 -5.81 5.80
C TYR A 91 -4.12 -5.39 4.43
N VAL A 92 -3.50 -4.36 3.84
CA VAL A 92 -3.88 -3.84 2.52
C VAL A 92 -2.71 -3.99 1.56
N VAL A 93 -2.88 -4.87 0.58
CA VAL A 93 -1.87 -5.18 -0.44
C VAL A 93 -1.83 -4.09 -1.50
N GLY A 94 -0.64 -3.58 -1.78
CA GLY A 94 -0.42 -2.56 -2.83
C GLY A 94 0.00 -3.10 -4.18
N SER A 95 0.43 -4.35 -4.28
CA SER A 95 0.95 -4.95 -5.50
C SER A 95 0.24 -6.24 -5.88
N VAL A 96 0.56 -6.76 -7.08
CA VAL A 96 0.01 -8.02 -7.61
C VAL A 96 0.62 -9.28 -6.96
N CYS A 97 1.27 -9.13 -5.83
CA CYS A 97 1.83 -10.24 -5.06
C CYS A 97 0.77 -10.98 -4.26
N GLY A 98 1.03 -12.26 -4.01
CA GLY A 98 0.19 -13.08 -3.17
C GLY A 98 -0.39 -14.29 -3.92
N PRO A 99 -1.04 -15.21 -3.18
CA PRO A 99 -1.66 -16.39 -3.76
C PRO A 99 -2.90 -16.03 -4.60
N HIS A 100 -3.31 -16.97 -5.45
CA HIS A 100 -4.61 -16.84 -6.12
C HIS A 100 -5.73 -16.68 -5.07
N PRO A 101 -6.71 -15.77 -5.23
CA PRO A 101 -7.04 -15.01 -6.45
C PRO A 101 -6.52 -13.57 -6.49
N TYR A 102 -5.65 -13.13 -5.58
CA TYR A 102 -5.22 -11.72 -5.48
C TYR A 102 -4.67 -11.13 -6.78
N PRO A 103 -3.76 -11.80 -7.52
CA PRO A 103 -3.27 -11.25 -8.79
C PRO A 103 -4.38 -11.03 -9.82
N LEU A 104 -5.36 -11.91 -9.87
CA LEU A 104 -6.51 -11.78 -10.76
C LEU A 104 -7.40 -10.59 -10.36
N MET A 105 -7.64 -10.39 -9.07
CA MET A 105 -8.41 -9.26 -8.56
C MET A 105 -7.74 -7.93 -8.91
N VAL A 106 -6.45 -7.79 -8.62
CA VAL A 106 -5.69 -6.57 -8.91
C VAL A 106 -5.66 -6.31 -10.43
N ARG A 107 -5.40 -7.33 -11.26
CA ARG A 107 -5.46 -7.21 -12.72
C ARG A 107 -6.83 -6.71 -13.18
N THR A 108 -7.91 -7.24 -12.63
CA THR A 108 -9.27 -6.85 -13.00
C THR A 108 -9.54 -5.39 -12.67
N PHE A 109 -9.21 -4.95 -11.45
CA PHE A 109 -9.37 -3.55 -11.06
C PHE A 109 -8.46 -2.60 -11.83
N ALA A 110 -7.19 -2.95 -12.04
CA ALA A 110 -6.24 -2.13 -12.80
C ALA A 110 -6.52 -2.10 -14.31
N SER A 111 -7.32 -3.00 -14.85
CA SER A 111 -7.63 -3.07 -16.28
C SER A 111 -8.30 -1.81 -16.85
N ILE A 112 -8.95 -1.00 -16.00
CA ILE A 112 -9.53 0.28 -16.40
C ILE A 112 -8.48 1.24 -16.95
N ILE A 113 -7.26 1.24 -16.41
CA ILE A 113 -6.15 2.08 -16.87
C ILE A 113 -5.81 1.77 -18.33
N GLY A 114 -5.64 0.49 -18.65
CA GLY A 114 -5.35 0.05 -20.03
C GLY A 114 -6.49 0.35 -21.00
N ARG A 115 -7.75 0.22 -20.55
CA ARG A 115 -8.92 0.56 -21.38
C ARG A 115 -9.01 2.06 -21.69
N ILE A 116 -8.72 2.92 -20.72
CA ILE A 116 -8.68 4.37 -20.90
C ILE A 116 -7.52 4.75 -21.82
N ALA A 117 -6.31 4.25 -21.57
CA ALA A 117 -5.14 4.50 -22.40
C ALA A 117 -5.38 4.11 -23.86
N LYS A 118 -5.98 2.94 -24.12
CA LYS A 118 -6.34 2.51 -25.48
C LYS A 118 -7.30 3.49 -26.15
N LYS A 119 -8.33 3.98 -25.46
CA LYS A 119 -9.27 4.98 -26.02
C LYS A 119 -8.56 6.29 -26.34
N MET A 120 -7.69 6.77 -25.44
CA MET A 120 -6.95 8.02 -25.65
C MET A 120 -6.02 7.93 -26.87
N ILE A 121 -5.28 6.83 -27.01
CA ILE A 121 -4.39 6.59 -28.17
C ILE A 121 -5.21 6.54 -29.48
N HIS A 122 -6.37 5.90 -29.46
CA HIS A 122 -7.22 5.82 -30.64
C HIS A 122 -7.72 7.19 -31.10
N HIS A 123 -7.97 8.14 -30.19
CA HIS A 123 -8.37 9.51 -30.54
C HIS A 123 -7.20 10.41 -30.99
N ILE A 124 -5.93 10.02 -30.73
CA ILE A 124 -4.76 10.80 -31.12
C ILE A 124 -4.27 10.41 -32.55
N ILE A 125 -4.56 9.19 -32.97
CA ILE A 125 -4.06 8.62 -34.25
C ILE A 125 -5.05 8.81 -35.40
N ILE A 126 -6.27 9.26 -35.15
CA ILE A 126 -7.29 9.63 -36.15
C ILE A 126 -7.36 11.14 -36.26
#